data_8a0c68fa706ddb1c8e4c6f02a2fba5f1
#
_entry.id   8a0c68fa706ddb1c8e4c6f02a2fba5f1
#
_cell.length_a   1.000
_cell.length_b   1.000
_cell.length_c   1.000
_cell.angle_alpha   90.00
_cell.angle_beta   90.00
_cell.angle_gamma   90.00
#
_symmetry.space_group_name_H-M   'P 1'
#
loop_
_entity.id
_entity.type
_entity.pdbx_description
1 polymer ?
#
loop_
_entity_poly.entity_id
_entity_poly.type
_entity_poly.pdbx_seq_one_letter_code
_entity_poly.pdbx_strand_id
1 'polypeptide(L)'
;MTLEEHKEFPVDSASLKEIRNFAREVLAKDEMFSSTKDDVVLAIAEAAQNIVKHAYSGQPTGDTMRVEITFKDNTLKIDLYDKGKPVIPQNIKPRKI
;
A
#
# COMPACT_ATOMS: atom_id res chain seq x y z
N MET A 1 7.97 -6.22 -17.92
CA MET A 1 6.62 -6.02 -17.40
C MET A 1 6.50 -4.67 -16.71
N THR A 2 5.42 -3.99 -16.92
CA THR A 2 5.10 -2.73 -16.23
C THR A 2 3.75 -2.90 -15.54
N LEU A 3 3.68 -2.53 -14.26
CA LEU A 3 2.47 -2.61 -13.47
C LEU A 3 2.19 -1.24 -12.86
N GLU A 4 0.94 -0.80 -12.93
CA GLU A 4 0.53 0.46 -12.32
C GLU A 4 -0.92 0.30 -11.86
N GLU A 5 -1.11 0.29 -10.54
CA GLU A 5 -2.42 0.15 -9.91
C GLU A 5 -2.55 1.13 -8.76
N HIS A 6 -3.75 1.66 -8.59
CA HIS A 6 -4.02 2.53 -7.45
C HIS A 6 -5.47 2.38 -7.01
N LYS A 7 -5.72 2.70 -5.75
CA LYS A 7 -7.08 2.69 -5.20
C LYS A 7 -7.15 3.59 -3.98
N GLU A 8 -8.29 4.23 -3.79
CA GLU A 8 -8.56 5.05 -2.62
C GLU A 8 -9.38 4.29 -1.59
N PHE A 9 -9.10 4.54 -0.32
CA PHE A 9 -9.76 3.90 0.81
C PHE A 9 -10.08 4.96 1.86
N PRO A 10 -11.22 4.82 2.58
CA PRO A 10 -11.46 5.66 3.74
C PRO A 10 -10.35 5.53 4.78
N VAL A 11 -10.05 6.63 5.48
CA VAL A 11 -9.08 6.60 6.57
C VAL A 11 -9.80 6.10 7.83
N ASP A 12 -9.95 4.79 7.91
CA ASP A 12 -10.50 4.11 9.09
C ASP A 12 -9.92 2.70 9.21
N SER A 13 -10.11 2.10 10.38
CA SER A 13 -9.53 0.78 10.65
C SER A 13 -10.14 -0.34 9.81
N ALA A 14 -11.38 -0.18 9.36
CA ALA A 14 -12.03 -1.18 8.51
C ALA A 14 -11.36 -1.29 7.14
N SER A 15 -10.73 -0.21 6.68
CA SER A 15 -10.05 -0.21 5.39
C SER A 15 -8.77 -1.05 5.37
N LEU A 16 -8.18 -1.35 6.53
CA LEU A 16 -6.90 -2.06 6.60
C LEU A 16 -6.98 -3.44 5.97
N LYS A 17 -8.08 -4.14 6.16
CA LYS A 17 -8.29 -5.45 5.53
C LYS A 17 -8.40 -5.32 4.01
N GLU A 18 -9.13 -4.32 3.54
CA GLU A 18 -9.32 -4.08 2.12
C GLU A 18 -8.02 -3.68 1.44
N ILE A 19 -7.20 -2.89 2.11
CA ILE A 19 -5.88 -2.50 1.60
C ILE A 19 -4.98 -3.73 1.44
N ARG A 20 -4.98 -4.63 2.43
CA ARG A 20 -4.21 -5.88 2.32
C ARG A 20 -4.70 -6.72 1.14
N ASN A 21 -6.01 -6.84 0.98
CA ASN A 21 -6.58 -7.60 -0.12
C ASN A 21 -6.22 -6.98 -1.49
N PHE A 22 -6.31 -5.68 -1.60
CA PHE A 22 -5.91 -4.96 -2.81
C PHE A 22 -4.45 -5.24 -3.16
N ALA A 23 -3.55 -5.12 -2.18
CA ALA A 23 -2.14 -5.37 -2.40
C ALA A 23 -1.88 -6.82 -2.83
N ARG A 24 -2.56 -7.79 -2.20
CA ARG A 24 -2.42 -9.20 -2.58
C ARG A 24 -2.89 -9.45 -4.00
N GLU A 25 -4.02 -8.86 -4.39
CA GLU A 25 -4.56 -9.02 -5.73
C GLU A 25 -3.62 -8.44 -6.79
N VAL A 26 -3.07 -7.26 -6.53
CA VAL A 26 -2.13 -6.62 -7.47
C VAL A 26 -0.87 -7.48 -7.62
N LEU A 27 -0.30 -7.93 -6.52
CA LEU A 27 0.95 -8.69 -6.55
C LEU A 27 0.75 -10.13 -7.04
N ALA A 28 -0.47 -10.65 -6.99
CA ALA A 28 -0.77 -11.97 -7.54
C ALA A 28 -0.81 -11.99 -9.06
N LYS A 29 -0.76 -10.83 -9.72
CA LYS A 29 -0.81 -10.76 -11.18
C LYS A 29 0.43 -11.35 -11.85
N ASP A 30 1.54 -11.47 -11.13
CA ASP A 30 2.75 -12.07 -11.67
C ASP A 30 3.46 -12.88 -10.58
N GLU A 31 3.94 -14.06 -10.96
CA GLU A 31 4.64 -14.96 -10.04
C GLU A 31 5.96 -14.38 -9.53
N MET A 32 6.54 -13.42 -10.23
CA MET A 32 7.79 -12.80 -9.79
C MET A 32 7.67 -12.16 -8.41
N PHE A 33 6.45 -11.82 -7.96
CA PHE A 33 6.22 -11.22 -6.66
C PHE A 33 5.92 -12.25 -5.56
N SER A 34 5.88 -13.54 -5.89
CA SER A 34 5.44 -14.55 -4.93
C SER A 34 6.30 -14.63 -3.68
N SER A 35 7.61 -14.40 -3.81
CA SER A 35 8.53 -14.46 -2.67
C SER A 35 8.52 -13.20 -1.81
N THR A 36 8.06 -12.06 -2.37
CA THR A 36 8.06 -10.77 -1.67
C THR A 36 6.67 -10.32 -1.26
N LYS A 37 5.64 -10.98 -1.77
CA LYS A 37 4.25 -10.55 -1.60
C LYS A 37 3.87 -10.30 -0.15
N ASP A 38 4.14 -11.24 0.73
CA ASP A 38 3.75 -11.12 2.14
C ASP A 38 4.47 -9.97 2.84
N ASP A 39 5.75 -9.79 2.55
CA ASP A 39 6.53 -8.67 3.12
C ASP A 39 5.99 -7.34 2.65
N VAL A 40 5.63 -7.23 1.37
CA VAL A 40 5.09 -6.00 0.79
C VAL A 40 3.71 -5.70 1.38
N VAL A 41 2.84 -6.71 1.46
CA VAL A 41 1.51 -6.55 2.04
C VAL A 41 1.62 -6.07 3.50
N LEU A 42 2.53 -6.66 4.27
CA LEU A 42 2.75 -6.25 5.65
C LEU A 42 3.23 -4.80 5.74
N ALA A 43 4.18 -4.41 4.91
CA ALA A 43 4.69 -3.03 4.90
C ALA A 43 3.60 -2.02 4.57
N ILE A 44 2.76 -2.33 3.57
CA ILE A 44 1.63 -1.46 3.21
C ILE A 44 0.64 -1.36 4.37
N ALA A 45 0.33 -2.49 5.00
CA ALA A 45 -0.62 -2.54 6.10
C ALA A 45 -0.13 -1.71 7.30
N GLU A 46 1.14 -1.80 7.62
CA GLU A 46 1.73 -1.03 8.71
C GLU A 46 1.72 0.47 8.43
N ALA A 47 2.06 0.87 7.20
CA ALA A 47 2.02 2.27 6.80
C ALA A 47 0.59 2.82 6.84
N ALA A 48 -0.38 2.05 6.34
CA ALA A 48 -1.78 2.43 6.36
C ALA A 48 -2.31 2.53 7.79
N GLN A 49 -1.91 1.60 8.65
CA GLN A 49 -2.29 1.64 10.07
C GLN A 49 -1.77 2.89 10.75
N ASN A 50 -0.55 3.32 10.42
CA ASN A 50 0.00 4.55 10.96
C ASN A 50 -0.80 5.77 10.50
N ILE A 51 -1.24 5.81 9.25
CA ILE A 51 -2.09 6.90 8.75
C ILE A 51 -3.39 6.95 9.54
N VAL A 52 -4.06 5.81 9.71
CA VAL A 52 -5.31 5.72 10.46
C VAL A 52 -5.10 6.19 11.90
N LYS A 53 -4.03 5.72 12.53
CA LYS A 53 -3.72 6.04 13.92
C LYS A 53 -3.45 7.52 14.14
N HIS A 54 -2.68 8.16 13.23
CA HIS A 54 -2.34 9.57 13.35
C HIS A 54 -3.48 10.49 12.93
N ALA A 55 -4.21 10.14 11.88
CA ALA A 55 -5.33 10.94 11.41
C ALA A 55 -6.51 10.92 12.37
N TYR A 56 -6.67 9.81 13.06
CA TYR A 56 -7.86 9.61 13.88
C TYR A 56 -7.91 10.50 15.12
N SER A 57 -6.80 10.65 15.82
CA SER A 57 -6.82 11.25 17.17
C SER A 57 -8.06 10.80 17.97
N GLY A 58 -8.49 9.55 17.73
CA GLY A 58 -9.69 9.00 18.34
C GLY A 58 -11.01 9.31 17.64
N GLN A 59 -11.01 10.00 16.50
CA GLN A 59 -12.23 10.40 15.78
C GLN A 59 -12.15 10.08 14.29
N PRO A 60 -13.22 9.54 13.67
CA PRO A 60 -13.26 9.35 12.22
C PRO A 60 -13.15 10.70 11.51
N THR A 61 -12.36 10.76 10.46
CA THR A 61 -12.08 12.03 9.78
C THR A 61 -12.89 12.26 8.51
N GLY A 62 -13.42 11.21 7.90
CA GLY A 62 -14.06 11.31 6.59
C GLY A 62 -13.07 11.50 5.45
N ASP A 63 -11.77 11.53 5.72
CA ASP A 63 -10.74 11.63 4.70
C ASP A 63 -10.50 10.29 4.00
N THR A 64 -9.82 10.33 2.87
CA THR A 64 -9.40 9.13 2.14
C THR A 64 -7.88 9.08 2.07
N MET A 65 -7.37 7.87 1.92
CA MET A 65 -5.96 7.63 1.61
C MET A 65 -5.88 6.86 0.29
N ARG A 66 -4.82 7.11 -0.47
CA ARG A 66 -4.61 6.48 -1.76
C ARG A 66 -3.39 5.59 -1.69
N VAL A 67 -3.54 4.36 -2.17
CA VAL A 67 -2.44 3.41 -2.27
C VAL A 67 -2.11 3.24 -3.75
N GLU A 68 -0.85 3.44 -4.11
CA GLU A 68 -0.35 3.24 -5.46
C GLU A 68 0.73 2.18 -5.45
N ILE A 69 0.62 1.22 -6.34
CA ILE A 69 1.60 0.14 -6.50
C ILE A 69 2.08 0.18 -7.95
N THR A 70 3.35 0.42 -8.15
CA THR A 70 3.94 0.48 -9.47
C THR A 70 5.15 -0.46 -9.56
N PHE A 71 5.32 -1.07 -10.72
CA PHE A 71 6.51 -1.86 -11.02
C PHE A 71 7.02 -1.44 -12.38
N LYS A 72 8.25 -0.94 -12.41
CA LYS A 72 8.89 -0.47 -13.62
C LYS A 72 10.40 -0.55 -13.44
N ASP A 73 11.12 -0.89 -14.50
CA ASP A 73 12.57 -0.97 -14.47
C ASP A 73 13.09 -1.85 -13.32
N ASN A 74 12.44 -2.98 -13.14
CA ASN A 74 12.77 -3.97 -12.11
C ASN A 74 12.67 -3.42 -10.68
N THR A 75 11.88 -2.36 -10.49
CA THR A 75 11.67 -1.75 -9.18
C THR A 75 10.20 -1.74 -8.83
N LEU A 76 9.87 -2.30 -7.66
CA LEU A 76 8.53 -2.23 -7.10
C LEU A 76 8.47 -1.03 -6.16
N LYS A 77 7.55 -0.10 -6.46
CA LYS A 77 7.39 1.12 -5.69
C LYS A 77 5.98 1.18 -5.14
N ILE A 78 5.86 1.52 -3.86
CA ILE A 78 4.57 1.67 -3.20
C ILE A 78 4.51 3.05 -2.58
N ASP A 79 3.48 3.79 -2.94
CA ASP A 79 3.25 5.13 -2.42
C ASP A 79 1.90 5.17 -1.71
N LEU A 80 1.88 5.79 -0.53
CA LEU A 80 0.66 6.09 0.18
C LEU A 80 0.50 7.59 0.29
N TYR A 81 -0.69 8.06 -0.01
CA TYR A 81 -1.03 9.49 0.04
C TYR A 81 -2.15 9.70 1.03
N ASP A 82 -1.97 10.69 1.91
CA ASP A 82 -2.99 11.12 2.84
C ASP A 82 -3.35 12.56 2.49
N LYS A 83 -4.63 12.82 2.20
CA LYS A 83 -5.12 14.14 1.78
C LYS A 83 -4.39 14.68 0.54
N GLY A 84 -4.03 13.78 -0.38
CA GLY A 84 -3.30 14.14 -1.59
C GLY A 84 -1.82 14.42 -1.39
N LYS A 85 -1.29 14.25 -0.17
CA LYS A 85 0.13 14.43 0.12
C LYS A 85 0.81 13.08 0.32
N PRO A 86 2.00 12.89 -0.25
CA PRO A 86 2.73 11.65 0.02
C PRO A 86 3.10 11.57 1.50
N VAL A 87 2.82 10.42 2.11
CA VAL A 87 3.12 10.22 3.53
C VAL A 87 4.54 9.73 3.69
N ILE A 88 4.86 8.61 3.09
CA ILE A 88 6.22 8.08 3.04
C ILE A 88 6.34 7.23 1.79
N PRO A 89 7.08 7.68 0.76
CA PRO A 89 7.36 6.81 -0.37
C PRO A 89 8.25 5.67 0.09
N GLN A 90 7.81 4.44 -0.14
CA GLN A 90 8.62 3.27 0.17
C GLN A 90 8.99 2.56 -1.11
N ASN A 91 10.28 2.52 -1.38
CA ASN A 91 10.82 1.71 -2.46
C ASN A 91 11.14 0.34 -1.91
N ILE A 92 10.36 -0.65 -2.34
CA ILE A 92 10.57 -2.02 -1.89
C ILE A 92 11.17 -2.79 -3.06
N LYS A 93 12.38 -3.24 -2.88
CA LYS A 93 13.05 -4.08 -3.87
C LYS A 93 12.73 -5.54 -3.56
N PRO A 94 12.50 -6.37 -4.61
CA PRO A 94 12.39 -7.80 -4.39
C PRO A 94 13.62 -8.30 -3.64
N ARG A 95 13.42 -9.10 -2.61
CA ARG A 95 14.52 -9.66 -1.86
C ARG A 95 15.32 -10.62 -2.74
N LYS A 96 16.60 -10.42 -2.75
CA LYS A 96 17.48 -11.46 -3.24
C LYS A 96 17.60 -12.52 -2.15
N ILE A 97 17.23 -13.70 -2.53
CA ILE A 97 17.43 -14.86 -1.67
C ILE A 97 18.78 -15.48 -1.98
#